data_5033230906a53f5094f4b3f1f4676758
#
_entry.id   5033230906a53f5094f4b3f1f4676758
#
_cell.length_a   1.000
_cell.length_b   1.000
_cell.length_c   1.000
_cell.angle_alpha   90.00
_cell.angle_beta   90.00
_cell.angle_gamma   90.00
#
_symmetry.space_group_name_H-M   'P 1'
#
loop_
_entity.id
_entity.type
_entity.pdbx_description
1 polymer ?
#
loop_
_entity_poly.entity_id
_entity_poly.type
_entity_poly.pdbx_seq_one_letter_code
_entity_poly.pdbx_strand_id
1 'polypeptide(L)'
;MSEFIIPASALLFTFENIMWINLGVFIGAVFACIPGLSVILCVILFLPLTYQLTAIPGMMFLLGIYCAGSYGGSVSAILINTPGTPHAAATMLDGHPLSKKGRSRVALKVALYASTIGGTISAFMLLFLGPQVAKVAAQLGTAEYFMVCVFGLTIIAGVSGKSIIKGIISACIGLVISCIGSDPMTGYDRLTFNVDRLYLGLDLAICLIGLFALIEIIAKADGTIQQLKLSERKKLDDGVITKDEKKRMVRPILMSSFIGCMVGIIPGTGAAEASWFSYNQAKNMSKHKEEFGHGSVEGIAAAESANNAVTGATLIPLLTLGIPGDGTVAIMLSALMINGLNPGLSLFTTDGDIMYAIMLGLILVNIFMLIQGRYLTQLFAKVVAVPQEILTPIIVIFCYAGAYSINKNYFDVSVALYFGIAAWLLRKLDLPAIPILLGLVLGNMTETNFRRALMLSDGNISIFFSSVYCWIFIALIVLALAAIIKGKISEERKMRALHKEMEAEAAAEAQAGVATAAAAATATAAANADAQAVAAGSDVAADAASADNTSSTEAQDAADSNKSGK
;
A
#
# COMPACT_ATOMS: atom_id res chain seq x y z
N MET A 1 -14.41 31.85 -4.38
CA MET A 1 -13.00 31.46 -4.36
C MET A 1 -12.08 32.64 -4.00
N SER A 2 -12.13 33.75 -4.75
CA SER A 2 -11.29 34.95 -4.44
C SER A 2 -11.57 35.55 -3.06
N GLU A 3 -12.79 35.45 -2.57
CA GLU A 3 -13.22 35.93 -1.26
C GLU A 3 -12.56 35.18 -0.09
N PHE A 4 -12.31 33.89 -0.24
CA PHE A 4 -11.74 33.04 0.81
C PHE A 4 -10.21 32.92 0.76
N ILE A 5 -9.56 33.17 -0.39
CA ILE A 5 -8.10 32.96 -0.52
C ILE A 5 -7.29 33.89 0.39
N ILE A 6 -7.68 35.16 0.52
CA ILE A 6 -6.94 36.12 1.35
C ILE A 6 -7.08 35.76 2.84
N PRO A 7 -8.30 35.58 3.40
CA PRO A 7 -8.46 35.12 4.78
C PRO A 7 -7.78 33.76 5.02
N ALA A 8 -7.93 32.81 4.12
CA ALA A 8 -7.30 31.49 4.22
C ALA A 8 -5.77 31.57 4.28
N SER A 9 -5.15 32.45 3.47
CA SER A 9 -3.71 32.63 3.50
C SER A 9 -3.23 33.22 4.84
N ALA A 10 -3.97 34.18 5.40
CA ALA A 10 -3.65 34.75 6.71
C ALA A 10 -3.75 33.71 7.84
N LEU A 11 -4.77 32.84 7.78
CA LEU A 11 -4.93 31.73 8.72
C LEU A 11 -3.82 30.68 8.57
N LEU A 12 -3.37 30.39 7.34
CA LEU A 12 -2.37 29.38 7.05
C LEU A 12 -0.96 29.78 7.47
N PHE A 13 -0.53 31.03 7.14
CA PHE A 13 0.84 31.50 7.37
C PHE A 13 1.09 31.93 8.82
N THR A 14 0.73 31.10 9.78
CA THR A 14 1.09 31.24 11.18
C THR A 14 2.30 30.37 11.52
N PHE A 15 3.07 30.78 12.54
CA PHE A 15 4.20 29.94 13.00
C PHE A 15 3.75 28.54 13.41
N GLU A 16 2.60 28.44 14.08
CA GLU A 16 2.03 27.18 14.54
C GLU A 16 1.75 26.24 13.36
N ASN A 17 1.05 26.69 12.33
CA ASN A 17 0.71 25.86 11.18
C ASN A 17 1.96 25.41 10.41
N ILE A 18 2.93 26.31 10.21
CA ILE A 18 4.20 25.98 9.56
C ILE A 18 4.99 24.95 10.38
N MET A 19 4.99 25.07 11.70
CA MET A 19 5.63 24.10 12.59
C MET A 19 4.97 22.73 12.45
N TRP A 20 3.63 22.64 12.50
CA TRP A 20 2.92 21.37 12.38
C TRP A 20 3.05 20.75 11.00
N ILE A 21 3.07 21.53 9.91
CA ILE A 21 3.40 21.03 8.56
C ILE A 21 4.78 20.36 8.56
N ASN A 22 5.81 21.08 9.08
CA ASN A 22 7.16 20.56 9.08
C ASN A 22 7.31 19.29 9.91
N LEU A 23 6.68 19.24 11.07
CA LEU A 23 6.69 18.09 11.96
C LEU A 23 5.99 16.88 11.31
N GLY A 24 4.82 17.11 10.69
CA GLY A 24 4.09 16.07 9.97
C GLY A 24 4.89 15.49 8.80
N VAL A 25 5.48 16.36 7.98
CA VAL A 25 6.35 15.96 6.86
C VAL A 25 7.54 15.14 7.35
N PHE A 26 8.20 15.58 8.44
CA PHE A 26 9.33 14.87 9.01
C PHE A 26 8.94 13.48 9.54
N ILE A 27 7.89 13.42 10.36
CA ILE A 27 7.41 12.17 10.96
C ILE A 27 6.95 11.20 9.86
N GLY A 28 6.15 11.66 8.90
CA GLY A 28 5.65 10.84 7.80
C GLY A 28 6.78 10.22 6.98
N ALA A 29 7.77 11.03 6.58
CA ALA A 29 8.92 10.56 5.83
C ALA A 29 9.75 9.55 6.63
N VAL A 30 10.07 9.84 7.90
CA VAL A 30 10.84 8.95 8.78
C VAL A 30 10.12 7.62 8.99
N PHE A 31 8.83 7.68 9.32
CA PHE A 31 8.04 6.49 9.65
C PHE A 31 7.90 5.54 8.45
N ALA A 32 7.57 6.09 7.29
CA ALA A 32 7.38 5.30 6.07
C ALA A 32 8.69 4.78 5.45
N CYS A 33 9.86 5.37 5.80
CA CYS A 33 11.16 4.81 5.42
C CYS A 33 11.44 3.45 6.08
N ILE A 34 10.74 3.12 7.16
CA ILE A 34 10.96 1.89 7.91
C ILE A 34 10.07 0.79 7.31
N PRO A 35 10.65 -0.30 6.77
CA PRO A 35 9.87 -1.38 6.18
C PRO A 35 8.87 -1.98 7.18
N GLY A 36 7.63 -2.18 6.72
CA GLY A 36 6.55 -2.72 7.53
C GLY A 36 5.83 -1.71 8.43
N LEU A 37 6.14 -0.40 8.31
CA LEU A 37 5.36 0.67 8.90
C LEU A 37 4.61 1.41 7.79
N SER A 38 3.29 1.30 7.77
CA SER A 38 2.47 1.95 6.73
C SER A 38 2.17 3.41 7.08
N VAL A 39 1.84 4.20 6.06
CA VAL A 39 1.36 5.60 6.25
C VAL A 39 0.06 5.61 7.06
N ILE A 40 -0.82 4.65 6.81
CA ILE A 40 -2.07 4.46 7.57
C ILE A 40 -1.76 4.33 9.06
N LEU A 41 -0.82 3.45 9.41
CA LEU A 41 -0.39 3.25 10.80
C LEU A 41 0.15 4.54 11.41
N CYS A 42 0.97 5.30 10.68
CA CYS A 42 1.51 6.57 11.15
C CYS A 42 0.40 7.59 11.45
N VAL A 43 -0.54 7.78 10.52
CA VAL A 43 -1.67 8.70 10.69
C VAL A 43 -2.52 8.31 11.90
N ILE A 44 -2.81 7.02 12.09
CA ILE A 44 -3.58 6.52 13.23
C ILE A 44 -2.87 6.79 14.57
N LEU A 45 -1.57 6.52 14.64
CA LEU A 45 -0.81 6.72 15.88
C LEU A 45 -0.76 8.19 16.31
N PHE A 46 -0.74 9.09 15.36
CA PHE A 46 -0.67 10.52 15.63
C PHE A 46 -2.03 11.23 15.57
N LEU A 47 -3.11 10.54 15.16
CA LEU A 47 -4.46 11.10 15.15
C LEU A 47 -4.90 11.65 16.53
N PRO A 48 -4.68 10.95 17.67
CA PRO A 48 -5.07 11.47 18.98
C PRO A 48 -4.40 12.80 19.35
N LEU A 49 -3.20 13.07 18.82
CA LEU A 49 -2.53 14.34 19.02
C LEU A 49 -3.31 15.49 18.38
N THR A 50 -3.96 15.24 17.25
CA THR A 50 -4.73 16.27 16.52
C THR A 50 -6.00 16.70 17.25
N TYR A 51 -6.50 15.91 18.20
CA TYR A 51 -7.67 16.25 19.03
C TYR A 51 -7.40 17.40 20.01
N GLN A 52 -6.13 17.70 20.27
CA GLN A 52 -5.70 18.85 21.08
C GLN A 52 -5.43 20.10 20.22
N LEU A 53 -5.52 19.97 18.89
CA LEU A 53 -5.22 21.03 17.93
C LEU A 53 -6.52 21.54 17.30
N THR A 54 -6.48 22.77 16.83
CA THR A 54 -7.55 23.29 15.97
C THR A 54 -7.49 22.66 14.58
N ALA A 55 -8.53 22.84 13.78
CA ALA A 55 -8.71 22.17 12.50
C ALA A 55 -7.52 22.31 11.53
N ILE A 56 -6.99 23.54 11.37
CA ILE A 56 -5.92 23.81 10.41
C ILE A 56 -4.61 23.11 10.81
N PRO A 57 -4.01 23.35 11.99
CA PRO A 57 -2.76 22.69 12.36
C PRO A 57 -2.90 21.17 12.45
N GLY A 58 -4.05 20.64 12.92
CA GLY A 58 -4.33 19.20 12.97
C GLY A 58 -4.33 18.58 11.57
N MET A 59 -5.06 19.17 10.63
CA MET A 59 -5.10 18.69 9.25
C MET A 59 -3.77 18.86 8.53
N MET A 60 -3.06 19.98 8.75
CA MET A 60 -1.73 20.21 8.18
C MET A 60 -0.72 19.17 8.63
N PHE A 61 -0.77 18.79 9.90
CA PHE A 61 0.07 17.75 10.46
C PHE A 61 -0.20 16.38 9.80
N LEU A 62 -1.47 15.96 9.71
CA LEU A 62 -1.85 14.69 9.10
C LEU A 62 -1.57 14.65 7.59
N LEU A 63 -1.84 15.74 6.88
CA LEU A 63 -1.51 15.85 5.45
C LEU A 63 0.01 15.81 5.22
N GLY A 64 0.79 16.42 6.14
CA GLY A 64 2.25 16.29 6.15
C GLY A 64 2.70 14.84 6.27
N ILE A 65 2.13 14.10 7.22
CA ILE A 65 2.40 12.66 7.38
C ILE A 65 2.01 11.89 6.12
N TYR A 66 0.85 12.15 5.53
CA TYR A 66 0.35 11.43 4.38
C TYR A 66 1.21 11.64 3.14
N CYS A 67 1.45 12.88 2.73
CA CYS A 67 2.22 13.19 1.52
C CYS A 67 3.68 12.75 1.64
N ALA A 68 4.33 13.09 2.76
CA ALA A 68 5.73 12.73 2.96
C ALA A 68 5.92 11.23 3.24
N GLY A 69 4.95 10.59 3.88
CA GLY A 69 4.94 9.14 4.07
C GLY A 69 4.79 8.38 2.75
N SER A 70 3.98 8.88 1.83
CA SER A 70 3.87 8.31 0.48
C SER A 70 5.23 8.30 -0.25
N TYR A 71 6.01 9.38 -0.15
CA TYR A 71 7.39 9.44 -0.65
C TYR A 71 8.34 8.56 0.18
N GLY A 72 8.23 8.60 1.52
CA GLY A 72 9.15 7.91 2.43
C GLY A 72 9.27 6.42 2.16
N GLY A 73 8.17 5.76 1.80
CA GLY A 73 8.15 4.34 1.43
C GLY A 73 9.06 3.97 0.27
N SER A 74 9.34 4.92 -0.62
CA SER A 74 10.22 4.72 -1.77
C SER A 74 11.70 4.72 -1.39
N VAL A 75 12.06 5.31 -0.24
CA VAL A 75 13.45 5.33 0.23
C VAL A 75 13.93 3.90 0.53
N SER A 76 13.16 3.13 1.28
CA SER A 76 13.46 1.72 1.55
C SER A 76 13.34 0.84 0.31
N ALA A 77 12.34 1.09 -0.55
CA ALA A 77 12.19 0.38 -1.83
C ALA A 77 13.45 0.52 -2.71
N ILE A 78 14.00 1.73 -2.81
CA ILE A 78 15.20 2.04 -3.59
C ILE A 78 16.46 1.45 -2.95
N LEU A 79 16.65 1.64 -1.63
CA LEU A 79 17.91 1.32 -0.97
C LEU A 79 18.07 -0.16 -0.64
N ILE A 80 17.00 -0.84 -0.20
CA ILE A 80 17.08 -2.20 0.33
C ILE A 80 16.14 -3.21 -0.34
N ASN A 81 15.54 -2.83 -1.49
CA ASN A 81 14.61 -3.70 -2.24
C ASN A 81 13.39 -4.16 -1.41
N THR A 82 12.96 -3.34 -0.48
CA THR A 82 11.80 -3.62 0.36
C THR A 82 10.93 -2.37 0.42
N PRO A 83 9.73 -2.39 -0.17
CA PRO A 83 8.87 -1.21 -0.16
C PRO A 83 8.43 -0.90 1.26
N GLY A 84 8.59 0.36 1.70
CA GLY A 84 8.11 0.84 2.99
C GLY A 84 6.57 0.94 3.01
N THR A 85 5.99 1.21 1.84
CA THR A 85 4.55 1.27 1.62
C THR A 85 4.16 0.44 0.39
N PRO A 86 2.92 -0.08 0.28
CA PRO A 86 2.46 -0.78 -0.92
C PRO A 86 2.61 0.04 -2.20
N HIS A 87 2.49 1.35 -2.08
CA HIS A 87 2.58 2.32 -3.19
C HIS A 87 3.98 2.35 -3.82
N ALA A 88 5.02 2.10 -3.03
CA ALA A 88 6.42 2.11 -3.48
C ALA A 88 6.86 0.83 -4.19
N ALA A 89 5.97 -0.17 -4.32
CA ALA A 89 6.31 -1.45 -4.96
C ALA A 89 6.64 -1.28 -6.45
N ALA A 90 5.95 -0.40 -7.17
CA ALA A 90 6.26 -0.10 -8.57
C ALA A 90 7.60 0.62 -8.71
N THR A 91 7.90 1.56 -7.80
CA THR A 91 9.18 2.28 -7.75
C THR A 91 10.37 1.36 -7.51
N MET A 92 10.16 0.28 -6.77
CA MET A 92 11.19 -0.71 -6.47
C MET A 92 11.77 -1.35 -7.73
N LEU A 93 10.96 -1.57 -8.78
CA LEU A 93 11.37 -2.23 -10.03
C LEU A 93 12.56 -1.56 -10.71
N ASP A 94 12.62 -0.24 -10.68
CA ASP A 94 13.71 0.54 -11.28
C ASP A 94 14.60 1.22 -10.24
N GLY A 95 14.03 1.61 -9.11
CA GLY A 95 14.74 2.30 -8.06
C GLY A 95 15.87 1.48 -7.46
N HIS A 96 15.62 0.21 -7.15
CA HIS A 96 16.63 -0.68 -6.60
C HIS A 96 17.70 -1.09 -7.60
N PRO A 97 17.39 -1.49 -8.86
CA PRO A 97 18.42 -1.70 -9.89
C PRO A 97 19.29 -0.48 -10.14
N LEU A 98 18.73 0.73 -10.17
CA LEU A 98 19.51 1.96 -10.29
C LEU A 98 20.43 2.18 -9.09
N SER A 99 19.94 1.88 -7.89
CA SER A 99 20.73 1.91 -6.65
C SER A 99 21.87 0.88 -6.69
N LYS A 100 21.62 -0.35 -7.19
CA LYS A 100 22.66 -1.38 -7.38
C LYS A 100 23.77 -0.94 -8.35
N LYS A 101 23.42 -0.13 -9.36
CA LYS A 101 24.39 0.49 -10.29
C LYS A 101 25.22 1.61 -9.62
N GLY A 102 25.08 1.86 -8.32
CA GLY A 102 25.81 2.90 -7.58
C GLY A 102 25.17 4.29 -7.66
N ARG A 103 23.94 4.41 -8.20
CA ARG A 103 23.25 5.70 -8.40
C ARG A 103 22.07 5.87 -7.44
N SER A 104 22.26 5.49 -6.18
CA SER A 104 21.21 5.52 -5.15
C SER A 104 20.64 6.92 -4.92
N ARG A 105 21.52 7.96 -4.85
CA ARG A 105 21.08 9.33 -4.62
C ARG A 105 20.34 9.90 -5.84
N VAL A 106 20.71 9.48 -7.06
CA VAL A 106 19.96 9.83 -8.27
C VAL A 106 18.54 9.27 -8.18
N ALA A 107 18.38 7.97 -7.87
CA ALA A 107 17.08 7.34 -7.73
C ALA A 107 16.20 8.05 -6.67
N LEU A 108 16.76 8.36 -5.49
CA LEU A 108 16.06 9.08 -4.43
C LEU A 108 15.66 10.51 -4.84
N LYS A 109 16.51 11.23 -5.58
CA LYS A 109 16.17 12.57 -6.09
C LYS A 109 15.09 12.52 -7.16
N VAL A 110 15.12 11.54 -8.07
CA VAL A 110 14.08 11.32 -9.08
C VAL A 110 12.74 11.07 -8.39
N ALA A 111 12.72 10.15 -7.43
CA ALA A 111 11.53 9.86 -6.64
C ALA A 111 10.99 11.12 -5.94
N LEU A 112 11.85 11.88 -5.24
CA LEU A 112 11.46 13.10 -4.54
C LEU A 112 10.86 14.16 -5.47
N TYR A 113 11.52 14.45 -6.60
CA TYR A 113 11.03 15.46 -7.54
C TYR A 113 9.71 15.04 -8.19
N ALA A 114 9.59 13.77 -8.58
CA ALA A 114 8.36 13.24 -9.15
C ALA A 114 7.21 13.28 -8.15
N SER A 115 7.43 12.86 -6.91
CA SER A 115 6.47 12.91 -5.82
C SER A 115 6.02 14.34 -5.53
N THR A 116 6.96 15.28 -5.44
CA THR A 116 6.63 16.70 -5.19
C THR A 116 5.79 17.29 -6.32
N ILE A 117 6.15 17.03 -7.58
CA ILE A 117 5.39 17.56 -8.71
C ILE A 117 4.00 16.94 -8.76
N GLY A 118 3.89 15.61 -8.61
CA GLY A 118 2.62 14.89 -8.58
C GLY A 118 1.69 15.39 -7.46
N GLY A 119 2.22 15.50 -6.25
CA GLY A 119 1.48 16.02 -5.10
C GLY A 119 1.06 17.48 -5.26
N THR A 120 1.92 18.32 -5.85
CA THR A 120 1.57 19.72 -6.13
C THR A 120 0.47 19.83 -7.19
N ILE A 121 0.54 19.03 -8.27
CA ILE A 121 -0.53 19.00 -9.30
C ILE A 121 -1.85 18.57 -8.67
N SER A 122 -1.86 17.57 -7.79
CA SER A 122 -3.08 17.12 -7.12
C SER A 122 -3.62 18.16 -6.12
N ALA A 123 -2.74 18.90 -5.44
CA ALA A 123 -3.15 20.00 -4.57
C ALA A 123 -3.84 21.13 -5.35
N PHE A 124 -3.32 21.50 -6.52
CA PHE A 124 -4.01 22.44 -7.41
C PHE A 124 -5.32 21.86 -7.93
N MET A 125 -5.35 20.59 -8.30
CA MET A 125 -6.59 19.94 -8.73
C MET A 125 -7.66 19.96 -7.62
N LEU A 126 -7.29 19.68 -6.37
CA LEU A 126 -8.19 19.82 -5.23
C LEU A 126 -8.69 21.25 -5.08
N LEU A 127 -7.80 22.24 -5.16
CA LEU A 127 -8.12 23.66 -4.99
C LEU A 127 -9.13 24.16 -6.05
N PHE A 128 -8.98 23.72 -7.30
CA PHE A 128 -9.85 24.18 -8.39
C PHE A 128 -11.08 23.31 -8.58
N LEU A 129 -10.94 21.97 -8.48
CA LEU A 129 -12.05 21.05 -8.76
C LEU A 129 -12.92 20.78 -7.53
N GLY A 130 -12.35 20.77 -6.32
CA GLY A 130 -13.08 20.51 -5.07
C GLY A 130 -14.33 21.37 -4.91
N PRO A 131 -14.24 22.71 -4.99
CA PRO A 131 -15.43 23.58 -4.88
C PRO A 131 -16.48 23.36 -5.97
N GLN A 132 -16.08 22.95 -7.19
CA GLN A 132 -17.01 22.67 -8.27
C GLN A 132 -17.79 21.36 -8.02
N VAL A 133 -17.07 20.31 -7.58
CA VAL A 133 -17.68 19.04 -7.20
C VAL A 133 -18.64 19.23 -6.00
N ALA A 134 -18.26 20.05 -5.01
CA ALA A 134 -19.11 20.37 -3.88
C ALA A 134 -20.44 21.04 -4.30
N LYS A 135 -20.42 21.95 -5.29
CA LYS A 135 -21.63 22.56 -5.84
C LYS A 135 -22.56 21.54 -6.52
N VAL A 136 -21.98 20.56 -7.23
CA VAL A 136 -22.75 19.46 -7.83
C VAL A 136 -23.29 18.55 -6.73
N ALA A 137 -22.48 18.21 -5.74
CA ALA A 137 -22.86 17.39 -4.59
C ALA A 137 -24.02 18.01 -3.79
N ALA A 138 -24.09 19.33 -3.71
CA ALA A 138 -25.19 20.05 -3.04
C ALA A 138 -26.55 19.89 -3.70
N GLN A 139 -26.60 19.42 -4.96
CA GLN A 139 -27.87 19.14 -5.67
C GLN A 139 -28.38 17.73 -5.38
N LEU A 140 -27.58 16.89 -4.71
CA LEU A 140 -27.94 15.53 -4.37
C LEU A 140 -28.87 15.54 -3.15
N GLY A 141 -30.00 14.84 -3.25
CA GLY A 141 -30.88 14.56 -2.13
C GLY A 141 -30.50 13.29 -1.37
N THR A 142 -31.36 12.86 -0.45
CA THR A 142 -31.09 11.69 0.41
C THR A 142 -31.00 10.38 -0.38
N ALA A 143 -31.81 10.22 -1.43
CA ALA A 143 -31.77 9.03 -2.28
C ALA A 143 -30.44 8.94 -3.05
N GLU A 144 -29.99 10.06 -3.61
CA GLU A 144 -28.72 10.16 -4.32
C GLU A 144 -27.52 9.92 -3.39
N TYR A 145 -27.52 10.52 -2.20
CA TYR A 145 -26.45 10.27 -1.20
C TYR A 145 -26.38 8.79 -0.79
N PHE A 146 -27.53 8.12 -0.64
CA PHE A 146 -27.53 6.67 -0.43
C PHE A 146 -26.86 5.92 -1.59
N MET A 147 -27.20 6.27 -2.84
CA MET A 147 -26.58 5.63 -4.02
C MET A 147 -25.09 5.91 -4.13
N VAL A 148 -24.64 7.11 -3.74
CA VAL A 148 -23.21 7.47 -3.63
C VAL A 148 -22.50 6.58 -2.61
N CYS A 149 -23.09 6.34 -1.43
CA CYS A 149 -22.53 5.45 -0.40
C CYS A 149 -22.45 4.00 -0.91
N VAL A 150 -23.49 3.50 -1.57
CA VAL A 150 -23.50 2.16 -2.17
C VAL A 150 -22.41 2.03 -3.23
N PHE A 151 -22.23 3.05 -4.07
CA PHE A 151 -21.17 3.10 -5.07
C PHE A 151 -19.78 3.01 -4.40
N GLY A 152 -19.51 3.83 -3.36
CA GLY A 152 -18.27 3.81 -2.60
C GLY A 152 -17.99 2.42 -2.00
N LEU A 153 -18.96 1.84 -1.30
CA LEU A 153 -18.85 0.51 -0.71
C LEU A 153 -18.60 -0.58 -1.77
N THR A 154 -19.24 -0.47 -2.94
CA THR A 154 -19.09 -1.44 -4.04
C THR A 154 -17.68 -1.45 -4.60
N ILE A 155 -17.12 -0.28 -4.90
CA ILE A 155 -15.75 -0.19 -5.44
C ILE A 155 -14.75 -0.75 -4.44
N ILE A 156 -14.86 -0.33 -3.19
CA ILE A 156 -13.90 -0.67 -2.14
C ILE A 156 -13.95 -2.17 -1.82
N ALA A 157 -15.14 -2.75 -1.74
CA ALA A 157 -15.29 -4.20 -1.57
C ALA A 157 -14.68 -4.99 -2.72
N GLY A 158 -14.72 -4.43 -3.94
CA GLY A 158 -14.18 -5.06 -5.14
C GLY A 158 -12.66 -4.99 -5.29
N VAL A 159 -12.06 -3.88 -4.88
CA VAL A 159 -10.62 -3.61 -5.07
C VAL A 159 -9.77 -4.17 -3.94
N SER A 160 -10.29 -4.22 -2.72
CA SER A 160 -9.51 -4.45 -1.50
C SER A 160 -9.12 -5.91 -1.21
N GLY A 161 -9.27 -6.87 -2.12
CA GLY A 161 -8.93 -8.25 -1.75
C GLY A 161 -8.85 -9.25 -2.89
N LYS A 162 -8.32 -10.43 -2.56
CA LYS A 162 -8.26 -11.58 -3.49
C LYS A 162 -9.66 -12.08 -3.90
N SER A 163 -10.71 -11.78 -3.12
CA SER A 163 -12.07 -12.23 -3.34
C SER A 163 -13.09 -11.11 -3.13
N ILE A 164 -13.93 -10.84 -4.13
CA ILE A 164 -15.03 -9.86 -4.05
C ILE A 164 -15.97 -10.19 -2.89
N ILE A 165 -16.30 -11.48 -2.73
CA ILE A 165 -17.20 -11.95 -1.67
C ILE A 165 -16.63 -11.60 -0.29
N LYS A 166 -15.32 -11.83 -0.07
CA LYS A 166 -14.66 -11.47 1.18
C LYS A 166 -14.64 -9.96 1.41
N GLY A 167 -14.49 -9.16 0.35
CA GLY A 167 -14.60 -7.71 0.41
C GLY A 167 -15.99 -7.26 0.83
N ILE A 168 -17.05 -7.84 0.25
CA ILE A 168 -18.44 -7.54 0.62
C ILE A 168 -18.74 -7.94 2.07
N ILE A 169 -18.33 -9.16 2.48
CA ILE A 169 -18.47 -9.61 3.88
C ILE A 169 -17.79 -8.64 4.84
N SER A 170 -16.58 -8.21 4.52
CA SER A 170 -15.84 -7.23 5.32
C SER A 170 -16.58 -5.89 5.42
N ALA A 171 -17.11 -5.38 4.31
CA ALA A 171 -17.92 -4.15 4.32
C ALA A 171 -19.20 -4.30 5.15
N CYS A 172 -19.90 -5.45 5.05
CA CYS A 172 -21.07 -5.75 5.87
C CYS A 172 -20.73 -5.81 7.37
N ILE A 173 -19.58 -6.39 7.74
CA ILE A 173 -19.11 -6.39 9.13
C ILE A 173 -18.95 -4.94 9.62
N GLY A 174 -18.32 -4.07 8.83
CA GLY A 174 -18.19 -2.65 9.16
C GLY A 174 -19.53 -1.94 9.32
N LEU A 175 -20.49 -2.20 8.41
CA LEU A 175 -21.85 -1.66 8.50
C LEU A 175 -22.57 -2.11 9.77
N VAL A 176 -22.45 -3.38 10.16
CA VAL A 176 -23.06 -3.88 11.41
C VAL A 176 -22.43 -3.23 12.63
N ILE A 177 -21.11 -3.06 12.65
CA ILE A 177 -20.41 -2.40 13.75
C ILE A 177 -20.84 -0.92 13.85
N SER A 178 -21.08 -0.23 12.74
CA SER A 178 -21.57 1.16 12.74
C SER A 178 -22.97 1.34 13.33
N CYS A 179 -23.75 0.25 13.42
CA CYS A 179 -25.06 0.26 14.05
C CYS A 179 -25.03 0.15 15.59
N ILE A 180 -23.85 -0.03 16.19
CA ILE A 180 -23.72 -0.09 17.65
C ILE A 180 -23.98 1.31 18.24
N GLY A 181 -24.91 1.41 19.19
CA GLY A 181 -25.26 2.67 19.86
C GLY A 181 -26.72 3.04 19.72
N SER A 182 -27.07 4.27 20.11
CA SER A 182 -28.42 4.78 19.97
C SER A 182 -28.69 5.20 18.53
N ASP A 183 -29.79 4.74 17.98
CA ASP A 183 -30.26 5.08 16.63
C ASP A 183 -30.48 6.60 16.51
N PRO A 184 -29.80 7.31 15.60
CA PRO A 184 -29.91 8.75 15.48
C PRO A 184 -31.29 9.25 15.02
N MET A 185 -32.16 8.37 14.49
CA MET A 185 -33.50 8.74 14.02
C MET A 185 -34.60 8.42 15.04
N THR A 186 -34.48 7.33 15.78
CA THR A 186 -35.52 6.85 16.70
C THR A 186 -35.12 6.91 18.17
N GLY A 187 -33.82 7.09 18.46
CA GLY A 187 -33.29 7.02 19.82
C GLY A 187 -33.28 5.61 20.43
N TYR A 188 -33.62 4.58 19.66
CA TYR A 188 -33.60 3.20 20.13
C TYR A 188 -32.19 2.63 20.23
N ASP A 189 -31.87 1.99 21.34
CA ASP A 189 -30.52 1.44 21.58
C ASP A 189 -30.34 0.12 20.86
N ARG A 190 -29.25 0.01 20.09
CA ARG A 190 -28.91 -1.15 19.27
C ARG A 190 -27.56 -1.72 19.65
N LEU A 191 -27.49 -3.02 19.87
CA LEU A 191 -26.26 -3.76 20.13
C LEU A 191 -25.42 -3.18 21.30
N THR A 192 -26.07 -2.53 22.28
CA THR A 192 -25.39 -1.91 23.43
C THR A 192 -25.14 -2.90 24.57
N PHE A 193 -25.86 -4.05 24.58
CA PHE A 193 -25.73 -5.11 25.60
C PHE A 193 -25.80 -4.57 27.04
N ASN A 194 -26.54 -3.47 27.28
CA ASN A 194 -26.65 -2.74 28.55
C ASN A 194 -25.28 -2.21 29.07
N VAL A 195 -24.36 -1.93 28.18
CA VAL A 195 -23.09 -1.27 28.51
C VAL A 195 -23.24 0.22 28.25
N ASP A 196 -23.25 1.04 29.31
CA ASP A 196 -23.51 2.49 29.22
C ASP A 196 -22.64 3.21 28.19
N ARG A 197 -21.40 2.78 28.05
CA ARG A 197 -20.44 3.37 27.11
C ARG A 197 -20.76 3.11 25.65
N LEU A 198 -21.49 2.03 25.35
CA LEU A 198 -21.90 1.70 24.00
C LEU A 198 -23.13 2.49 23.49
N TYR A 199 -23.86 3.19 24.37
CA TYR A 199 -24.98 4.04 23.96
C TYR A 199 -24.55 5.18 23.01
N LEU A 200 -23.35 5.72 23.20
CA LEU A 200 -22.78 6.76 22.34
C LEU A 200 -22.18 6.19 21.04
N GLY A 201 -22.26 4.87 20.84
CA GLY A 201 -21.58 4.18 19.75
C GLY A 201 -20.10 3.94 20.02
N LEU A 202 -19.41 3.47 19.00
CA LEU A 202 -17.96 3.24 19.03
C LEU A 202 -17.24 4.41 18.37
N ASP A 203 -16.24 4.98 19.05
CA ASP A 203 -15.41 6.00 18.44
C ASP A 203 -14.58 5.41 17.29
N LEU A 204 -14.69 6.04 16.12
CA LEU A 204 -14.04 5.58 14.91
C LEU A 204 -12.51 5.49 15.08
N ALA A 205 -11.89 6.47 15.73
CA ALA A 205 -10.44 6.49 15.91
C ALA A 205 -9.95 5.32 16.80
N ILE A 206 -10.73 4.95 17.83
CA ILE A 206 -10.43 3.82 18.71
C ILE A 206 -10.50 2.50 17.94
N CYS A 207 -11.55 2.34 17.12
CA CYS A 207 -11.69 1.17 16.23
C CYS A 207 -10.51 1.05 15.25
N LEU A 208 -10.06 2.20 14.71
CA LEU A 208 -8.94 2.26 13.78
C LEU A 208 -7.60 1.89 14.41
N ILE A 209 -7.35 2.32 15.65
CA ILE A 209 -6.16 1.90 16.42
C ILE A 209 -6.12 0.37 16.51
N GLY A 210 -7.26 -0.26 16.80
CA GLY A 210 -7.38 -1.73 16.82
C GLY A 210 -7.15 -2.35 15.45
N LEU A 211 -7.94 -1.93 14.44
CA LEU A 211 -7.98 -2.53 13.11
C LEU A 211 -6.66 -2.43 12.33
N PHE A 212 -5.84 -1.41 12.55
CA PHE A 212 -4.64 -1.17 11.75
C PHE A 212 -3.35 -1.11 12.56
N ALA A 213 -3.37 -0.61 13.81
CA ALA A 213 -2.17 -0.51 14.60
C ALA A 213 -1.92 -1.78 15.43
N LEU A 214 -2.89 -2.22 16.22
CA LEU A 214 -2.71 -3.40 17.08
C LEU A 214 -2.65 -4.70 16.27
N ILE A 215 -3.35 -4.80 15.15
CA ILE A 215 -3.25 -5.98 14.26
C ILE A 215 -1.81 -6.21 13.79
N GLU A 216 -1.06 -5.15 13.42
CA GLU A 216 0.33 -5.29 12.97
C GLU A 216 1.25 -5.79 14.08
N ILE A 217 1.00 -5.37 15.32
CA ILE A 217 1.74 -5.82 16.50
C ILE A 217 1.46 -7.30 16.79
N ILE A 218 0.18 -7.68 16.81
CA ILE A 218 -0.26 -9.06 17.06
C ILE A 218 0.25 -9.99 15.96
N ALA A 219 0.17 -9.58 14.69
CA ALA A 219 0.64 -10.37 13.55
C ALA A 219 2.16 -10.57 13.55
N LYS A 220 2.93 -9.61 14.05
CA LYS A 220 4.38 -9.76 14.25
C LYS A 220 4.69 -10.73 15.38
N ALA A 221 3.96 -10.64 16.50
CA ALA A 221 4.12 -11.55 17.64
C ALA A 221 3.74 -13.01 17.29
N ASP A 222 2.76 -13.22 16.43
CA ASP A 222 2.33 -14.52 15.91
C ASP A 222 3.26 -15.10 14.83
N GLY A 223 4.31 -14.37 14.40
CA GLY A 223 5.23 -14.80 13.35
C GLY A 223 4.64 -14.77 11.94
N THR A 224 3.44 -14.25 11.75
CA THR A 224 2.77 -14.12 10.44
C THR A 224 3.52 -13.16 9.52
N ILE A 225 4.24 -12.19 10.09
CA ILE A 225 5.10 -11.26 9.36
C ILE A 225 6.55 -11.60 9.66
N GLN A 226 7.29 -12.09 8.66
CA GLN A 226 8.72 -12.35 8.80
C GLN A 226 9.50 -11.06 8.97
N GLN A 227 10.43 -11.07 9.92
CA GLN A 227 11.39 -9.98 10.10
C GLN A 227 12.35 -9.96 8.90
N LEU A 228 12.44 -8.82 8.24
CA LEU A 228 13.34 -8.63 7.11
C LEU A 228 14.78 -8.44 7.62
N LYS A 229 15.70 -9.30 7.16
CA LYS A 229 17.14 -9.06 7.38
C LYS A 229 17.60 -7.89 6.52
N LEU A 230 18.07 -6.84 7.17
CA LEU A 230 18.60 -5.65 6.50
C LEU A 230 19.90 -5.95 5.76
N SER A 231 19.94 -5.53 4.49
CA SER A 231 21.15 -5.56 3.66
C SER A 231 22.13 -4.47 4.08
N GLU A 232 23.41 -4.66 3.79
CA GLU A 232 24.50 -3.74 4.15
C GLU A 232 24.30 -2.31 3.62
N ARG A 233 24.75 -1.33 4.41
CA ARG A 233 24.71 0.10 4.06
C ARG A 233 25.58 0.39 2.84
N LYS A 234 25.00 0.88 1.74
CA LYS A 234 25.75 1.40 0.60
C LYS A 234 26.00 2.90 0.74
N LYS A 235 27.19 3.36 0.36
CA LYS A 235 27.48 4.78 0.22
C LYS A 235 26.62 5.39 -0.88
N LEU A 236 26.06 6.57 -0.61
CA LEU A 236 25.32 7.33 -1.60
C LEU A 236 26.29 8.02 -2.58
N ASP A 237 25.96 8.00 -3.87
CA ASP A 237 26.65 8.71 -4.96
C ASP A 237 26.52 10.24 -4.82
N ASP A 238 27.05 11.00 -5.78
CA ASP A 238 26.95 12.47 -5.87
C ASP A 238 25.52 12.96 -6.18
N GLY A 239 24.70 12.09 -6.78
CA GLY A 239 23.29 12.36 -7.08
C GLY A 239 23.09 13.34 -8.23
N VAL A 240 23.96 13.35 -9.22
CA VAL A 240 23.82 14.20 -10.42
C VAL A 240 22.84 13.55 -11.39
N ILE A 241 21.70 14.23 -11.65
CA ILE A 241 20.74 13.86 -12.70
C ILE A 241 21.16 14.61 -13.97
N THR A 242 21.41 13.91 -15.06
CA THR A 242 21.83 14.51 -16.33
C THR A 242 20.74 15.35 -16.98
N LYS A 243 21.09 16.23 -17.90
CA LYS A 243 20.11 17.06 -18.62
C LYS A 243 19.15 16.22 -19.46
N ASP A 244 19.64 15.14 -20.05
CA ASP A 244 18.83 14.20 -20.82
C ASP A 244 17.82 13.47 -19.92
N GLU A 245 18.26 12.91 -18.79
CA GLU A 245 17.37 12.26 -17.83
C GLU A 245 16.27 13.20 -17.32
N LYS A 246 16.61 14.46 -17.01
CA LYS A 246 15.60 15.47 -16.64
C LYS A 246 14.55 15.67 -17.73
N LYS A 247 14.98 15.77 -19.01
CA LYS A 247 14.07 15.93 -20.14
C LYS A 247 13.17 14.71 -20.33
N ARG A 248 13.75 13.51 -20.18
CA ARG A 248 13.02 12.23 -20.29
C ARG A 248 11.95 12.06 -19.22
N MET A 249 12.16 12.57 -18.00
CA MET A 249 11.22 12.45 -16.88
C MET A 249 9.97 13.34 -17.02
N VAL A 250 10.02 14.46 -17.76
CA VAL A 250 8.93 15.44 -17.78
C VAL A 250 7.60 14.83 -18.23
N ARG A 251 7.61 14.12 -19.37
CA ARG A 251 6.40 13.51 -19.92
C ARG A 251 5.82 12.41 -19.02
N PRO A 252 6.60 11.45 -18.51
CA PRO A 252 6.13 10.49 -17.50
C PRO A 252 5.53 11.17 -16.28
N ILE A 253 6.17 12.19 -15.70
CA ILE A 253 5.67 12.89 -14.50
C ILE A 253 4.29 13.50 -14.76
N LEU A 254 4.14 14.30 -15.84
CA LEU A 254 2.88 14.98 -16.13
C LEU A 254 1.74 14.00 -16.41
N MET A 255 1.99 13.00 -17.24
CA MET A 255 1.01 11.97 -17.57
C MET A 255 0.60 11.17 -16.34
N SER A 256 1.58 10.72 -15.56
CA SER A 256 1.34 9.91 -14.38
C SER A 256 0.69 10.69 -13.25
N SER A 257 0.99 11.99 -13.11
CA SER A 257 0.27 12.87 -12.19
C SER A 257 -1.21 12.97 -12.57
N PHE A 258 -1.52 13.11 -13.86
CA PHE A 258 -2.92 13.12 -14.31
C PHE A 258 -3.61 11.78 -14.04
N ILE A 259 -2.95 10.65 -14.32
CA ILE A 259 -3.46 9.31 -14.01
C ILE A 259 -3.70 9.16 -12.51
N GLY A 260 -2.73 9.55 -11.68
CA GLY A 260 -2.84 9.50 -10.22
C GLY A 260 -4.02 10.32 -9.71
N CYS A 261 -4.22 11.52 -10.25
CA CYS A 261 -5.37 12.35 -9.93
C CYS A 261 -6.70 11.68 -10.32
N MET A 262 -6.80 11.12 -11.52
CA MET A 262 -8.02 10.44 -11.99
C MET A 262 -8.33 9.21 -11.13
N VAL A 263 -7.32 8.42 -10.81
CA VAL A 263 -7.47 7.25 -9.92
C VAL A 263 -7.86 7.71 -8.51
N GLY A 264 -7.21 8.75 -7.96
CA GLY A 264 -7.48 9.23 -6.61
C GLY A 264 -8.90 9.76 -6.38
N ILE A 265 -9.56 10.31 -7.41
CA ILE A 265 -10.97 10.75 -7.30
C ILE A 265 -11.92 9.56 -7.16
N ILE A 266 -11.55 8.38 -7.64
CA ILE A 266 -12.39 7.19 -7.57
C ILE A 266 -12.24 6.58 -6.17
N PRO A 267 -13.31 6.54 -5.35
CA PRO A 267 -13.24 5.98 -4.01
C PRO A 267 -12.74 4.54 -4.01
N GLY A 268 -11.85 4.21 -3.08
CA GLY A 268 -11.33 2.85 -2.88
C GLY A 268 -10.21 2.41 -3.82
N THR A 269 -9.88 3.19 -4.85
CA THR A 269 -8.67 2.97 -5.62
C THR A 269 -7.51 3.64 -4.88
N GLY A 270 -6.44 2.92 -4.66
CA GLY A 270 -5.32 3.43 -3.87
C GLY A 270 -4.17 3.98 -4.72
N ALA A 271 -3.19 4.55 -4.03
CA ALA A 271 -1.97 5.01 -4.67
C ALA A 271 -1.12 3.86 -5.24
N ALA A 272 -1.32 2.62 -4.75
CA ALA A 272 -0.62 1.45 -5.28
C ALA A 272 -1.05 1.16 -6.72
N GLU A 273 -2.34 1.11 -6.98
CA GLU A 273 -2.91 0.87 -8.32
C GLU A 273 -2.51 1.98 -9.29
N ALA A 274 -2.58 3.24 -8.84
CA ALA A 274 -2.14 4.40 -9.63
C ALA A 274 -0.67 4.29 -10.04
N SER A 275 0.20 3.89 -9.12
CA SER A 275 1.64 3.72 -9.36
C SER A 275 1.92 2.63 -10.39
N TRP A 276 1.30 1.45 -10.24
CA TRP A 276 1.45 0.34 -11.18
C TRP A 276 0.92 0.67 -12.58
N PHE A 277 -0.28 1.28 -12.64
CA PHE A 277 -0.87 1.68 -13.91
C PHE A 277 0.00 2.69 -14.64
N SER A 278 0.48 3.70 -13.92
CA SER A 278 1.35 4.75 -14.47
C SER A 278 2.71 4.21 -14.92
N TYR A 279 3.32 3.32 -14.15
CA TYR A 279 4.57 2.65 -14.52
C TYR A 279 4.42 1.89 -15.84
N ASN A 280 3.37 1.07 -15.97
CA ASN A 280 3.11 0.32 -17.19
C ASN A 280 2.82 1.22 -18.39
N GLN A 281 2.06 2.28 -18.18
CA GLN A 281 1.76 3.25 -19.24
C GLN A 281 3.01 4.00 -19.68
N ALA A 282 3.88 4.41 -18.76
CA ALA A 282 5.16 5.04 -19.07
C ALA A 282 6.06 4.09 -19.86
N LYS A 283 6.15 2.83 -19.48
CA LYS A 283 6.88 1.78 -20.21
C LYS A 283 6.38 1.64 -21.65
N ASN A 284 5.05 1.59 -21.84
CA ASN A 284 4.46 1.44 -23.16
C ASN A 284 4.76 2.64 -24.08
N MET A 285 4.84 3.84 -23.53
CA MET A 285 5.03 5.09 -24.26
C MET A 285 6.50 5.53 -24.38
N SER A 286 7.41 4.91 -23.62
CA SER A 286 8.83 5.24 -23.63
C SER A 286 9.50 4.76 -24.92
N LYS A 287 10.53 5.52 -25.33
CA LYS A 287 11.48 5.11 -26.39
C LYS A 287 12.57 4.17 -25.86
N HIS A 288 12.71 4.07 -24.54
CA HIS A 288 13.74 3.29 -23.82
C HIS A 288 13.08 2.18 -22.98
N LYS A 289 12.23 1.37 -23.63
CA LYS A 289 11.44 0.32 -22.96
C LYS A 289 12.31 -0.73 -22.26
N GLU A 290 13.49 -0.96 -22.79
CA GLU A 290 14.51 -1.90 -22.32
C GLU A 290 15.14 -1.49 -20.99
N GLU A 291 15.10 -0.19 -20.61
CA GLU A 291 15.61 0.28 -19.33
C GLU A 291 14.66 -0.04 -18.18
N PHE A 292 13.35 -0.24 -18.47
CA PHE A 292 12.34 -0.54 -17.44
C PHE A 292 12.57 -1.92 -16.82
N GLY A 293 12.62 -1.96 -15.49
CA GLY A 293 13.03 -3.12 -14.72
C GLY A 293 14.55 -3.19 -14.48
N HIS A 294 15.33 -2.31 -15.12
CA HIS A 294 16.78 -2.29 -15.05
C HIS A 294 17.35 -0.95 -14.56
N GLY A 295 16.54 -0.06 -14.02
CA GLY A 295 16.98 1.22 -13.45
C GLY A 295 16.57 2.42 -14.28
N SER A 296 15.38 2.41 -14.88
CA SER A 296 14.81 3.51 -15.64
C SER A 296 14.42 4.70 -14.74
N VAL A 297 14.95 5.88 -15.03
CA VAL A 297 14.52 7.12 -14.38
C VAL A 297 13.07 7.48 -14.72
N GLU A 298 12.61 7.09 -15.92
CA GLU A 298 11.22 7.28 -16.36
C GLU A 298 10.25 6.41 -15.54
N GLY A 299 10.64 5.15 -15.24
CA GLY A 299 9.85 4.23 -14.44
C GLY A 299 9.68 4.72 -13.00
N ILE A 300 10.78 5.16 -12.36
CA ILE A 300 10.74 5.76 -11.02
C ILE A 300 9.86 7.01 -11.03
N ALA A 301 10.06 7.91 -12.00
CA ALA A 301 9.34 9.17 -12.10
C ALA A 301 7.83 8.95 -12.30
N ALA A 302 7.43 7.98 -13.12
CA ALA A 302 6.03 7.66 -13.36
C ALA A 302 5.34 7.09 -12.11
N ALA A 303 5.95 6.11 -11.46
CA ALA A 303 5.39 5.49 -10.26
C ALA A 303 5.20 6.52 -9.13
N GLU A 304 6.23 7.34 -8.88
CA GLU A 304 6.23 8.29 -7.76
C GLU A 304 5.32 9.50 -7.98
N SER A 305 5.26 10.03 -9.20
CA SER A 305 4.35 11.14 -9.48
C SER A 305 2.89 10.73 -9.37
N ALA A 306 2.53 9.52 -9.82
CA ALA A 306 1.19 9.00 -9.63
C ALA A 306 0.86 8.73 -8.17
N ASN A 307 1.80 8.13 -7.42
CA ASN A 307 1.66 7.87 -6.00
C ASN A 307 1.25 9.14 -5.23
N ASN A 308 2.03 10.21 -5.34
CA ASN A 308 1.76 11.45 -4.63
C ASN A 308 0.61 12.26 -5.27
N ALA A 309 0.31 12.10 -6.54
CA ALA A 309 -0.86 12.74 -7.14
C ALA A 309 -2.19 12.21 -6.60
N VAL A 310 -2.22 10.99 -6.09
CA VAL A 310 -3.39 10.45 -5.38
C VAL A 310 -3.68 11.23 -4.10
N THR A 311 -2.66 11.70 -3.37
CA THR A 311 -2.83 12.27 -2.01
C THR A 311 -3.77 13.47 -1.94
N GLY A 312 -3.72 14.38 -2.89
CA GLY A 312 -4.65 15.52 -2.97
C GLY A 312 -5.98 15.14 -3.64
N ALA A 313 -5.94 14.23 -4.63
CA ALA A 313 -7.12 13.86 -5.39
C ALA A 313 -8.14 13.06 -4.56
N THR A 314 -7.69 12.21 -3.63
CA THR A 314 -8.55 11.45 -2.70
C THR A 314 -9.30 12.32 -1.70
N LEU A 315 -8.83 13.54 -1.47
CA LEU A 315 -9.53 14.51 -0.64
C LEU A 315 -10.75 15.12 -1.35
N ILE A 316 -10.82 15.08 -2.68
CA ILE A 316 -11.96 15.64 -3.41
C ILE A 316 -13.27 14.92 -3.00
N PRO A 317 -13.42 13.60 -3.18
CA PRO A 317 -14.65 12.91 -2.75
C PRO A 317 -14.85 12.95 -1.23
N LEU A 318 -13.79 12.95 -0.42
CA LEU A 318 -13.91 13.09 1.02
C LEU A 318 -14.57 14.40 1.40
N LEU A 319 -14.03 15.52 0.95
CA LEU A 319 -14.46 16.85 1.39
C LEU A 319 -15.79 17.26 0.78
N THR A 320 -16.13 16.72 -0.39
CA THR A 320 -17.37 17.08 -1.10
C THR A 320 -18.54 16.15 -0.80
N LEU A 321 -18.29 14.85 -0.65
CA LEU A 321 -19.31 13.81 -0.50
C LEU A 321 -19.22 13.05 0.84
N GLY A 322 -18.15 13.25 1.61
CA GLY A 322 -17.88 12.47 2.83
C GLY A 322 -17.41 11.04 2.55
N ILE A 323 -17.00 10.74 1.31
CA ILE A 323 -16.55 9.40 0.92
C ILE A 323 -15.03 9.40 0.77
N PRO A 324 -14.29 8.72 1.64
CA PRO A 324 -12.83 8.69 1.54
C PRO A 324 -12.36 7.93 0.30
N GLY A 325 -11.35 8.46 -0.38
CA GLY A 325 -10.75 7.83 -1.54
C GLY A 325 -9.85 6.65 -1.18
N ASP A 326 -9.22 6.66 0.00
CA ASP A 326 -8.41 5.57 0.53
C ASP A 326 -8.49 5.45 2.06
N GLY A 327 -7.81 4.42 2.62
CA GLY A 327 -7.82 4.16 4.06
C GLY A 327 -7.19 5.27 4.91
N THR A 328 -6.17 5.98 4.39
CA THR A 328 -5.51 7.08 5.11
C THR A 328 -6.43 8.28 5.23
N VAL A 329 -7.08 8.62 4.13
CA VAL A 329 -8.03 9.74 4.06
C VAL A 329 -9.30 9.45 4.88
N ALA A 330 -9.70 8.17 5.01
CA ALA A 330 -10.78 7.77 5.90
C ALA A 330 -10.49 8.11 7.39
N ILE A 331 -9.24 7.99 7.80
CA ILE A 331 -8.82 8.36 9.16
C ILE A 331 -8.86 9.89 9.33
N MET A 332 -8.44 10.64 8.31
CA MET A 332 -8.47 12.10 8.34
C MET A 332 -9.89 12.66 8.44
N LEU A 333 -10.90 11.92 7.96
CA LEU A 333 -12.31 12.27 8.16
C LEU A 333 -12.64 12.41 9.65
N SER A 334 -12.12 11.50 10.49
CA SER A 334 -12.33 11.59 11.95
C SER A 334 -11.77 12.88 12.53
N ALA A 335 -10.57 13.30 12.08
CA ALA A 335 -9.96 14.55 12.52
C ALA A 335 -10.78 15.79 12.09
N LEU A 336 -11.36 15.76 10.89
CA LEU A 336 -12.26 16.82 10.42
C LEU A 336 -13.53 16.89 11.29
N MET A 337 -14.20 15.75 11.46
CA MET A 337 -15.49 15.68 12.17
C MET A 337 -15.37 16.09 13.65
N ILE A 338 -14.30 15.71 14.32
CA ILE A 338 -14.05 16.12 15.73
C ILE A 338 -13.89 17.64 15.84
N ASN A 339 -13.31 18.26 14.83
CA ASN A 339 -13.22 19.73 14.75
C ASN A 339 -14.51 20.41 14.26
N GLY A 340 -15.62 19.66 14.13
CA GLY A 340 -16.93 20.18 13.67
C GLY A 340 -17.02 20.41 12.17
N LEU A 341 -16.00 20.03 11.40
CA LEU A 341 -15.97 20.19 9.94
C LEU A 341 -16.63 18.99 9.27
N ASN A 342 -17.86 19.14 8.86
CA ASN A 342 -18.61 18.08 8.19
C ASN A 342 -18.42 18.18 6.67
N PRO A 343 -18.10 17.07 5.98
CA PRO A 343 -18.02 17.04 4.53
C PRO A 343 -19.28 17.54 3.84
N GLY A 344 -19.11 18.22 2.71
CA GLY A 344 -20.20 18.75 1.92
C GLY A 344 -20.04 20.22 1.54
N LEU A 345 -21.11 20.83 1.00
CA LEU A 345 -21.05 22.22 0.54
C LEU A 345 -20.74 23.22 1.67
N SER A 346 -21.17 22.95 2.90
CA SER A 346 -20.93 23.80 4.06
C SER A 346 -19.43 24.07 4.29
N LEU A 347 -18.56 23.07 4.07
CA LEU A 347 -17.10 23.23 4.14
C LEU A 347 -16.55 24.30 3.18
N PHE A 348 -17.22 24.52 2.06
CA PHE A 348 -16.76 25.46 1.03
C PHE A 348 -17.48 26.81 1.09
N THR A 349 -18.51 26.93 1.94
CA THR A 349 -19.30 28.15 2.10
C THR A 349 -19.23 28.72 3.51
N THR A 350 -19.62 27.96 4.52
CA THR A 350 -19.61 28.41 5.93
C THR A 350 -18.22 28.36 6.52
N ASP A 351 -17.48 27.24 6.27
CA ASP A 351 -16.13 27.01 6.78
C ASP A 351 -15.07 27.27 5.70
N GLY A 352 -15.40 28.08 4.69
CA GLY A 352 -14.59 28.28 3.50
C GLY A 352 -13.16 28.74 3.82
N ASP A 353 -12.98 29.67 4.76
CA ASP A 353 -11.66 30.17 5.15
C ASP A 353 -10.74 29.04 5.64
N ILE A 354 -11.26 28.17 6.52
CA ILE A 354 -10.54 27.01 7.05
C ILE A 354 -10.26 26.02 5.91
N MET A 355 -11.26 25.74 5.09
CA MET A 355 -11.13 24.75 4.02
C MET A 355 -10.12 25.18 2.96
N TYR A 356 -10.17 26.45 2.52
CA TYR A 356 -9.18 26.96 1.59
C TYR A 356 -7.78 27.06 2.19
N ALA A 357 -7.66 27.31 3.52
CA ALA A 357 -6.39 27.25 4.22
C ALA A 357 -5.79 25.82 4.18
N ILE A 358 -6.61 24.78 4.39
CA ILE A 358 -6.19 23.39 4.29
C ILE A 358 -5.75 23.05 2.85
N MET A 359 -6.50 23.47 1.84
CA MET A 359 -6.16 23.22 0.43
C MET A 359 -4.87 23.92 0.01
N LEU A 360 -4.67 25.17 0.40
CA LEU A 360 -3.42 25.91 0.16
C LEU A 360 -2.26 25.30 0.95
N GLY A 361 -2.52 24.84 2.17
CA GLY A 361 -1.54 24.17 3.02
C GLY A 361 -1.01 22.89 2.42
N LEU A 362 -1.80 22.15 1.62
CA LEU A 362 -1.35 20.96 0.90
C LEU A 362 -0.23 21.29 -0.12
N ILE A 363 -0.27 22.49 -0.72
CA ILE A 363 0.83 22.96 -1.59
C ILE A 363 2.09 23.17 -0.75
N LEU A 364 1.97 23.80 0.43
CA LEU A 364 3.10 24.00 1.35
C LEU A 364 3.66 22.65 1.85
N VAL A 365 2.81 21.69 2.15
CA VAL A 365 3.24 20.33 2.53
C VAL A 365 4.18 19.74 1.47
N ASN A 366 3.83 19.84 0.19
CA ASN A 366 4.67 19.33 -0.89
C ASN A 366 5.99 20.11 -1.02
N ILE A 367 5.98 21.42 -0.78
CA ILE A 367 7.20 22.24 -0.76
C ILE A 367 8.11 21.83 0.39
N PHE A 368 7.58 21.68 1.61
CA PHE A 368 8.37 21.23 2.76
C PHE A 368 8.86 19.78 2.61
N MET A 369 8.07 18.90 1.97
CA MET A 369 8.52 17.56 1.60
C MET A 369 9.73 17.63 0.66
N LEU A 370 9.72 18.51 -0.35
CA LEU A 370 10.87 18.73 -1.24
C LEU A 370 12.10 19.21 -0.46
N ILE A 371 11.92 20.20 0.40
CA ILE A 371 13.02 20.78 1.20
C ILE A 371 13.61 19.70 2.12
N GLN A 372 12.78 19.06 2.93
CA GLN A 372 13.24 18.05 3.88
C GLN A 372 13.81 16.82 3.17
N GLY A 373 13.14 16.32 2.12
CA GLY A 373 13.62 15.20 1.32
C GLY A 373 14.98 15.47 0.69
N ARG A 374 15.24 16.72 0.26
CA ARG A 374 16.54 17.11 -0.31
C ARG A 374 17.67 17.15 0.71
N TYR A 375 17.41 17.72 1.88
CA TYR A 375 18.46 17.95 2.90
C TYR A 375 18.60 16.78 3.86
N LEU A 376 17.53 16.05 4.16
CA LEU A 376 17.50 14.97 5.14
C LEU A 376 17.63 13.57 4.51
N THR A 377 17.90 13.46 3.19
CA THR A 377 18.05 12.16 2.49
C THR A 377 18.99 11.20 3.21
N GLN A 378 20.13 11.70 3.75
CA GLN A 378 21.08 10.88 4.47
C GLN A 378 20.53 10.38 5.81
N LEU A 379 19.72 11.18 6.50
CA LEU A 379 19.05 10.80 7.73
C LEU A 379 18.03 9.69 7.43
N PHE A 380 17.20 9.88 6.42
CA PHE A 380 16.20 8.90 6.01
C PHE A 380 16.86 7.56 5.62
N ALA A 381 17.98 7.61 4.91
CA ALA A 381 18.75 6.39 4.59
C ALA A 381 19.29 5.66 5.85
N LYS A 382 19.59 6.39 6.95
CA LYS A 382 19.97 5.77 8.23
C LYS A 382 18.79 5.17 8.98
N VAL A 383 17.63 5.82 8.89
CA VAL A 383 16.38 5.39 9.56
C VAL A 383 15.90 4.03 9.02
N VAL A 384 16.10 3.76 7.72
CA VAL A 384 15.78 2.45 7.11
C VAL A 384 16.43 1.27 7.87
N ALA A 385 17.55 1.50 8.56
CA ALA A 385 18.30 0.48 9.28
C ALA A 385 17.90 0.31 10.76
N VAL A 386 16.85 0.98 11.24
CA VAL A 386 16.38 0.85 12.64
C VAL A 386 15.75 -0.53 12.85
N PRO A 387 16.18 -1.30 13.87
CA PRO A 387 15.60 -2.60 14.17
C PRO A 387 14.13 -2.50 14.57
N GLN A 388 13.32 -3.43 14.08
CA GLN A 388 11.87 -3.45 14.37
C GLN A 388 11.58 -3.78 15.84
N GLU A 389 12.49 -4.46 16.51
CA GLU A 389 12.41 -4.81 17.95
C GLU A 389 12.32 -3.56 18.84
N ILE A 390 12.93 -2.45 18.43
CA ILE A 390 12.86 -1.17 19.16
C ILE A 390 11.55 -0.46 18.86
N LEU A 391 11.06 -0.57 17.64
CA LEU A 391 9.88 0.17 17.19
C LEU A 391 8.58 -0.44 17.73
N THR A 392 8.48 -1.75 17.82
CA THR A 392 7.25 -2.43 18.26
C THR A 392 6.78 -1.99 19.65
N PRO A 393 7.63 -1.95 20.71
CA PRO A 393 7.23 -1.43 22.00
C PRO A 393 6.79 0.04 21.98
N ILE A 394 7.47 0.87 21.20
CA ILE A 394 7.12 2.29 21.03
C ILE A 394 5.71 2.42 20.44
N ILE A 395 5.40 1.66 19.40
CA ILE A 395 4.08 1.65 18.76
C ILE A 395 3.00 1.20 19.76
N VAL A 396 3.26 0.16 20.56
CA VAL A 396 2.32 -0.30 21.61
C VAL A 396 2.00 0.82 22.58
N ILE A 397 3.02 1.54 23.07
CA ILE A 397 2.85 2.66 24.00
C ILE A 397 1.99 3.76 23.36
N PHE A 398 2.27 4.12 22.10
CA PHE A 398 1.48 5.11 21.38
C PHE A 398 0.03 4.67 21.15
N CYS A 399 -0.20 3.40 20.80
CA CYS A 399 -1.56 2.86 20.65
C CYS A 399 -2.35 2.95 21.97
N TYR A 400 -1.73 2.55 23.08
CA TYR A 400 -2.33 2.61 24.39
C TYR A 400 -2.64 4.05 24.81
N ALA A 401 -1.63 4.92 24.74
CA ALA A 401 -1.75 6.33 25.11
C ALA A 401 -2.76 7.04 24.18
N GLY A 402 -2.75 6.74 22.89
CA GLY A 402 -3.68 7.29 21.91
C GLY A 402 -5.12 6.89 22.21
N ALA A 403 -5.40 5.59 22.39
CA ALA A 403 -6.74 5.11 22.72
C ALA A 403 -7.27 5.70 24.03
N TYR A 404 -6.43 5.80 25.05
CA TYR A 404 -6.80 6.43 26.32
C TYR A 404 -7.05 7.92 26.20
N SER A 405 -6.24 8.64 25.40
CA SER A 405 -6.25 10.10 25.30
C SER A 405 -7.54 10.67 24.69
N ILE A 406 -8.23 9.89 23.84
CA ILE A 406 -9.43 10.31 23.12
C ILE A 406 -10.54 10.71 24.10
N ASN A 407 -10.96 9.79 24.94
CA ASN A 407 -12.05 9.99 25.90
C ASN A 407 -11.58 9.87 27.37
N LYS A 408 -10.26 9.77 27.61
CA LYS A 408 -9.63 9.58 28.94
C LYS A 408 -10.22 8.38 29.70
N ASN A 409 -10.45 7.26 28.99
CA ASN A 409 -11.17 6.11 29.50
C ASN A 409 -10.47 4.79 29.16
N TYR A 410 -10.36 3.89 30.14
CA TYR A 410 -9.81 2.54 29.94
C TYR A 410 -10.70 1.62 29.10
N PHE A 411 -12.02 1.88 29.06
CA PHE A 411 -12.93 1.15 28.19
C PHE A 411 -12.49 1.25 26.73
N ASP A 412 -12.07 2.42 26.26
CA ASP A 412 -11.62 2.69 24.91
C ASP A 412 -10.36 1.89 24.56
N VAL A 413 -9.45 1.76 25.53
CA VAL A 413 -8.26 0.90 25.37
C VAL A 413 -8.66 -0.57 25.19
N SER A 414 -9.66 -1.02 25.96
CA SER A 414 -10.19 -2.39 25.84
C SER A 414 -10.87 -2.60 24.47
N VAL A 415 -11.64 -1.62 23.99
CA VAL A 415 -12.26 -1.65 22.65
C VAL A 415 -11.19 -1.74 21.58
N ALA A 416 -10.14 -0.91 21.63
CA ALA A 416 -9.03 -0.98 20.67
C ALA A 416 -8.37 -2.37 20.67
N LEU A 417 -8.15 -2.97 21.85
CA LEU A 417 -7.58 -4.32 21.97
C LEU A 417 -8.50 -5.38 21.35
N TYR A 418 -9.80 -5.34 21.65
CA TYR A 418 -10.76 -6.27 21.04
C TYR A 418 -10.82 -6.15 19.53
N PHE A 419 -10.80 -4.93 19.01
CA PHE A 419 -10.71 -4.70 17.56
C PHE A 419 -9.40 -5.22 16.96
N GLY A 420 -8.28 -5.08 17.68
CA GLY A 420 -6.99 -5.63 17.24
C GLY A 420 -7.00 -7.15 17.13
N ILE A 421 -7.55 -7.83 18.15
CA ILE A 421 -7.70 -9.30 18.17
C ILE A 421 -8.68 -9.74 17.07
N ALA A 422 -9.83 -9.07 16.96
CA ALA A 422 -10.81 -9.37 15.92
C ALA A 422 -10.22 -9.19 14.52
N ALA A 423 -9.49 -8.11 14.28
CA ALA A 423 -8.83 -7.84 13.01
C ALA A 423 -7.77 -8.90 12.66
N TRP A 424 -7.00 -9.37 13.66
CA TRP A 424 -6.05 -10.44 13.46
C TRP A 424 -6.74 -11.77 13.09
N LEU A 425 -7.87 -12.12 13.73
CA LEU A 425 -8.67 -13.28 13.36
C LEU A 425 -9.24 -13.15 11.95
N LEU A 426 -9.79 -11.98 11.61
CA LEU A 426 -10.35 -11.69 10.27
C LEU A 426 -9.26 -11.77 9.19
N ARG A 427 -8.04 -11.32 9.50
CA ARG A 427 -6.88 -11.46 8.60
C ARG A 427 -6.51 -12.92 8.33
N LYS A 428 -6.61 -13.81 9.34
CA LYS A 428 -6.42 -15.26 9.15
C LYS A 428 -7.47 -15.89 8.24
N LEU A 429 -8.66 -15.28 8.14
CA LEU A 429 -9.73 -15.66 7.22
C LEU A 429 -9.59 -14.97 5.84
N ASP A 430 -8.50 -14.23 5.59
CA ASP A 430 -8.29 -13.38 4.41
C ASP A 430 -9.38 -12.31 4.20
N LEU A 431 -9.98 -11.81 5.27
CA LEU A 431 -10.95 -10.71 5.23
C LEU A 431 -10.20 -9.38 5.30
N PRO A 432 -10.31 -8.50 4.27
CA PRO A 432 -9.57 -7.26 4.21
C PRO A 432 -10.11 -6.21 5.20
N ALA A 433 -9.20 -5.49 5.89
CA ALA A 433 -9.57 -4.50 6.91
C ALA A 433 -10.11 -3.19 6.31
N ILE A 434 -9.68 -2.80 5.10
CA ILE A 434 -10.10 -1.53 4.48
C ILE A 434 -11.60 -1.48 4.22
N PRO A 435 -12.28 -2.52 3.67
CA PRO A 435 -13.73 -2.51 3.55
C PRO A 435 -14.46 -2.47 4.91
N ILE A 436 -13.90 -3.08 5.97
CA ILE A 436 -14.48 -2.97 7.32
C ILE A 436 -14.45 -1.51 7.79
N LEU A 437 -13.31 -0.85 7.65
CA LEU A 437 -13.17 0.58 7.94
C LEU A 437 -14.22 1.42 7.23
N LEU A 438 -14.39 1.18 5.93
CA LEU A 438 -15.28 2.00 5.12
C LEU A 438 -16.76 1.69 5.37
N GLY A 439 -17.09 0.44 5.68
CA GLY A 439 -18.39 0.08 6.22
C GLY A 439 -18.69 0.81 7.54
N LEU A 440 -17.71 0.90 8.43
CA LEU A 440 -17.81 1.64 9.68
C LEU A 440 -18.01 3.15 9.46
N VAL A 441 -17.22 3.76 8.56
CA VAL A 441 -17.28 5.19 8.24
C VAL A 441 -18.58 5.57 7.53
N LEU A 442 -18.95 4.80 6.51
CA LEU A 442 -20.11 5.10 5.65
C LEU A 442 -21.42 4.56 6.23
N GLY A 443 -21.39 3.69 7.26
CA GLY A 443 -22.56 2.98 7.73
C GLY A 443 -23.67 3.90 8.22
N ASN A 444 -23.36 4.83 9.10
CA ASN A 444 -24.33 5.79 9.61
C ASN A 444 -24.89 6.68 8.48
N MET A 445 -24.05 7.13 7.57
CA MET A 445 -24.46 7.95 6.41
C MET A 445 -25.35 7.14 5.45
N THR A 446 -24.99 5.88 5.19
CA THR A 446 -25.76 4.97 4.34
C THR A 446 -27.14 4.70 4.93
N GLU A 447 -27.21 4.31 6.21
CA GLU A 447 -28.47 4.03 6.89
C GLU A 447 -29.37 5.26 6.98
N THR A 448 -28.82 6.39 7.44
CA THR A 448 -29.59 7.61 7.63
C THR A 448 -30.19 8.10 6.31
N ASN A 449 -29.41 8.11 5.23
CA ASN A 449 -29.91 8.55 3.92
C ASN A 449 -30.89 7.54 3.31
N PHE A 450 -30.69 6.24 3.47
CA PHE A 450 -31.64 5.22 3.06
C PHE A 450 -33.01 5.40 3.73
N ARG A 451 -33.02 5.51 5.05
CA ARG A 451 -34.24 5.63 5.84
C ARG A 451 -34.94 6.96 5.58
N ARG A 452 -34.20 8.07 5.49
CA ARG A 452 -34.78 9.37 5.13
C ARG A 452 -35.40 9.36 3.75
N ALA A 453 -34.75 8.74 2.76
CA ALA A 453 -35.33 8.60 1.41
C ALA A 453 -36.64 7.82 1.42
N LEU A 454 -36.68 6.71 2.17
CA LEU A 454 -37.93 5.94 2.32
C LEU A 454 -39.02 6.73 3.06
N MET A 455 -38.68 7.50 4.08
CA MET A 455 -39.67 8.36 4.77
C MET A 455 -40.24 9.44 3.83
N LEU A 456 -39.39 10.03 2.98
CA LEU A 456 -39.83 11.05 1.99
C LEU A 456 -40.74 10.48 0.90
N SER A 457 -40.68 9.15 0.69
CA SER A 457 -41.47 8.45 -0.35
C SER A 457 -42.57 7.56 0.22
N ASP A 458 -42.94 7.73 1.50
CA ASP A 458 -43.93 6.90 2.19
C ASP A 458 -43.64 5.39 2.09
N GLY A 459 -42.36 5.03 2.16
CA GLY A 459 -41.88 3.65 2.05
C GLY A 459 -41.70 3.12 0.63
N ASN A 460 -41.87 3.96 -0.39
CA ASN A 460 -41.75 3.53 -1.77
C ASN A 460 -40.29 3.49 -2.25
N ILE A 461 -39.80 2.30 -2.57
CA ILE A 461 -38.44 2.07 -3.06
C ILE A 461 -38.14 2.73 -4.41
N SER A 462 -39.21 3.09 -5.18
CA SER A 462 -39.04 3.74 -6.49
C SER A 462 -38.28 5.07 -6.43
N ILE A 463 -38.16 5.69 -5.25
CA ILE A 463 -37.39 6.92 -5.05
C ILE A 463 -35.93 6.78 -5.49
N PHE A 464 -35.33 5.59 -5.34
CA PHE A 464 -33.96 5.32 -5.76
C PHE A 464 -33.79 5.19 -7.28
N PHE A 465 -34.87 5.24 -8.04
CA PHE A 465 -34.93 5.21 -9.50
C PHE A 465 -35.57 6.46 -10.11
N SER A 466 -35.95 7.44 -9.29
CA SER A 466 -36.71 8.61 -9.73
C SER A 466 -35.85 9.72 -10.33
N SER A 467 -34.59 9.82 -9.93
CA SER A 467 -33.67 10.90 -10.28
C SER A 467 -32.61 10.45 -11.31
N VAL A 468 -32.25 11.38 -12.20
CA VAL A 468 -31.14 11.15 -13.16
C VAL A 468 -29.83 10.83 -12.45
N TYR A 469 -29.56 11.47 -11.31
CA TYR A 469 -28.36 11.19 -10.53
C TYR A 469 -28.34 9.76 -9.97
N CYS A 470 -29.47 9.25 -9.49
CA CYS A 470 -29.59 7.85 -9.06
C CYS A 470 -29.23 6.89 -10.20
N TRP A 471 -29.73 7.14 -11.41
CA TRP A 471 -29.40 6.32 -12.59
C TRP A 471 -27.94 6.40 -12.97
N ILE A 472 -27.31 7.58 -12.84
CA ILE A 472 -25.87 7.73 -13.04
C ILE A 472 -25.09 6.84 -12.06
N PHE A 473 -25.44 6.88 -10.76
CA PHE A 473 -24.75 6.04 -9.76
C PHE A 473 -25.04 4.55 -9.97
N ILE A 474 -26.25 4.15 -10.34
CA ILE A 474 -26.57 2.77 -10.71
C ILE A 474 -25.69 2.31 -11.88
N ALA A 475 -25.57 3.13 -12.92
CA ALA A 475 -24.71 2.82 -14.06
C ALA A 475 -23.24 2.70 -13.64
N LEU A 476 -22.75 3.60 -12.79
CA LEU A 476 -21.39 3.54 -12.23
C LEU A 476 -21.17 2.29 -11.38
N ILE A 477 -22.12 1.88 -10.55
CA ILE A 477 -22.07 0.65 -9.74
C ILE A 477 -21.97 -0.58 -10.67
N VAL A 478 -22.82 -0.66 -11.69
CA VAL A 478 -22.82 -1.77 -12.65
C VAL A 478 -21.50 -1.82 -13.44
N LEU A 479 -21.01 -0.68 -13.89
CA LEU A 479 -19.73 -0.57 -14.60
C LEU A 479 -18.54 -0.98 -13.70
N ALA A 480 -18.55 -0.54 -12.45
CA ALA A 480 -17.53 -0.90 -11.46
C ALA A 480 -17.53 -2.42 -11.21
N LEU A 481 -18.70 -3.01 -10.95
CA LEU A 481 -18.84 -4.47 -10.78
C LEU A 481 -18.39 -5.23 -12.02
N ALA A 482 -18.78 -4.80 -13.20
CA ALA A 482 -18.38 -5.42 -14.47
C ALA A 482 -16.85 -5.33 -14.67
N ALA A 483 -16.23 -4.18 -14.38
CA ALA A 483 -14.80 -3.98 -14.46
C ALA A 483 -14.04 -4.87 -13.46
N ILE A 484 -14.51 -4.97 -12.22
CA ILE A 484 -13.92 -5.79 -11.16
C ILE A 484 -14.01 -7.29 -11.55
N ILE A 485 -15.17 -7.75 -12.00
CA ILE A 485 -15.37 -9.14 -12.43
C ILE A 485 -14.48 -9.47 -13.64
N LYS A 486 -14.45 -8.58 -14.64
CA LYS A 486 -13.60 -8.77 -15.83
C LYS A 486 -12.11 -8.79 -15.48
N GLY A 487 -11.69 -7.92 -14.56
CA GLY A 487 -10.32 -7.88 -14.05
C GLY A 487 -9.93 -9.22 -13.40
N LYS A 488 -10.77 -9.75 -12.52
CA LYS A 488 -10.52 -11.04 -11.85
C LYS A 488 -10.50 -12.22 -12.81
N ILE A 489 -11.42 -12.28 -13.76
CA ILE A 489 -11.42 -13.32 -14.81
C ILE A 489 -10.12 -13.26 -15.64
N SER A 490 -9.66 -12.04 -15.96
CA SER A 490 -8.41 -11.85 -16.69
C SER A 490 -7.18 -12.31 -15.87
N GLU A 491 -7.15 -12.00 -14.58
CA GLU A 491 -6.09 -12.40 -13.66
C GLU A 491 -6.05 -13.92 -13.50
N GLU A 492 -7.20 -14.56 -13.28
CA GLU A 492 -7.29 -16.03 -13.21
C GLU A 492 -6.83 -16.71 -14.51
N ARG A 493 -7.19 -16.14 -15.67
CA ARG A 493 -6.72 -16.67 -16.96
C ARG A 493 -5.20 -16.55 -17.09
N LYS A 494 -4.60 -15.43 -16.69
CA LYS A 494 -3.15 -15.26 -16.68
C LYS A 494 -2.45 -16.23 -15.74
N MET A 495 -2.99 -16.41 -14.53
CA MET A 495 -2.43 -17.35 -13.55
C MET A 495 -2.51 -18.81 -14.05
N ARG A 496 -3.62 -19.19 -14.68
CA ARG A 496 -3.75 -20.52 -15.30
C ARG A 496 -2.80 -20.72 -16.48
N ALA A 497 -2.55 -19.68 -17.28
CA ALA A 497 -1.58 -19.73 -18.36
C ALA A 497 -0.16 -19.90 -17.82
N LEU A 498 0.22 -19.11 -16.81
CA LEU A 498 1.52 -19.18 -16.14
C LEU A 498 1.74 -20.56 -15.47
N HIS A 499 0.71 -21.11 -14.83
CA HIS A 499 0.78 -22.44 -14.22
C HIS A 499 1.03 -23.53 -15.26
N LYS A 500 0.34 -23.44 -16.41
CA LYS A 500 0.58 -24.35 -17.53
C LYS A 500 1.99 -24.23 -18.12
N GLU A 501 2.53 -23.00 -18.21
CA GLU A 501 3.91 -22.78 -18.66
C GLU A 501 4.91 -23.41 -17.68
N MET A 502 4.73 -23.19 -16.37
CA MET A 502 5.57 -23.80 -15.34
C MET A 502 5.47 -25.34 -15.33
N GLU A 503 4.27 -25.91 -15.52
CA GLU A 503 4.09 -27.36 -15.64
C GLU A 503 4.78 -27.90 -16.90
N ALA A 504 4.71 -27.19 -18.01
CA ALA A 504 5.37 -27.57 -19.26
C ALA A 504 6.91 -27.48 -19.14
N GLU A 505 7.44 -26.44 -18.49
CA GLU A 505 8.88 -26.32 -18.18
C GLU A 505 9.35 -27.46 -17.26
N ALA A 506 8.62 -27.73 -16.18
CA ALA A 506 8.95 -28.82 -15.26
C ALA A 506 8.91 -30.18 -15.95
N ALA A 507 7.94 -30.41 -16.85
CA ALA A 507 7.87 -31.65 -17.66
C ALA A 507 9.04 -31.76 -18.67
N ALA A 508 9.44 -30.64 -19.29
CA ALA A 508 10.58 -30.59 -20.18
C ALA A 508 11.91 -30.84 -19.44
N GLU A 509 12.09 -30.27 -18.26
CA GLU A 509 13.26 -30.53 -17.40
C GLU A 509 13.30 -31.99 -16.94
N ALA A 510 12.16 -32.57 -16.55
CA ALA A 510 12.08 -33.99 -16.19
C ALA A 510 12.43 -34.91 -17.37
N GLN A 511 11.95 -34.60 -18.59
CA GLN A 511 12.31 -35.35 -19.81
C GLN A 511 13.80 -35.20 -20.15
N ALA A 512 14.38 -33.99 -20.03
CA ALA A 512 15.80 -33.77 -20.23
C ALA A 512 16.66 -34.53 -19.21
N GLY A 513 16.21 -34.61 -17.95
CA GLY A 513 16.86 -35.40 -16.90
C GLY A 513 16.84 -36.89 -17.18
N VAL A 514 15.71 -37.44 -17.68
CA VAL A 514 15.58 -38.82 -18.07
C VAL A 514 16.45 -39.12 -19.29
N ALA A 515 16.50 -38.24 -20.30
CA ALA A 515 17.37 -38.38 -21.46
C ALA A 515 18.85 -38.38 -21.08
N THR A 516 19.25 -37.49 -20.16
CA THR A 516 20.65 -37.43 -19.65
C THR A 516 21.01 -38.67 -18.84
N ALA A 517 20.09 -39.19 -18.02
CA ALA A 517 20.30 -40.46 -17.29
C ALA A 517 20.36 -41.68 -18.23
N ALA A 518 19.54 -41.71 -19.27
CA ALA A 518 19.60 -42.77 -20.28
C ALA A 518 20.91 -42.73 -21.11
N ALA A 519 21.38 -41.53 -21.46
CA ALA A 519 22.67 -41.35 -22.13
C ALA A 519 23.85 -41.77 -21.24
N ALA A 520 23.81 -41.44 -19.95
CA ALA A 520 24.81 -41.88 -18.97
C ALA A 520 24.79 -43.42 -18.79
N ALA A 521 23.61 -44.04 -18.74
CA ALA A 521 23.48 -45.50 -18.63
C ALA A 521 24.01 -46.23 -19.89
N THR A 522 23.76 -45.68 -21.10
CA THR A 522 24.31 -46.20 -22.34
C THR A 522 25.83 -46.05 -22.44
N ALA A 523 26.36 -44.92 -22.00
CA ALA A 523 27.82 -44.69 -21.92
C ALA A 523 28.50 -45.64 -20.92
N THR A 524 27.86 -45.92 -19.78
CA THR A 524 28.35 -46.89 -18.78
C THR A 524 28.29 -48.30 -19.30
N ALA A 525 27.22 -48.69 -20.04
CA ALA A 525 27.09 -49.97 -20.66
C ALA A 525 28.15 -50.19 -21.79
N ALA A 526 28.45 -49.14 -22.59
CA ALA A 526 29.51 -49.18 -23.58
C ALA A 526 30.88 -49.34 -22.97
N ALA A 527 31.19 -48.57 -21.88
CA ALA A 527 32.43 -48.70 -21.15
C ALA A 527 32.62 -50.07 -20.50
N ASN A 528 31.55 -50.69 -20.00
CA ASN A 528 31.60 -52.06 -19.46
C ASN A 528 31.77 -53.12 -20.57
N ALA A 529 31.22 -52.93 -21.76
CA ALA A 529 31.41 -53.78 -22.92
C ALA A 529 32.87 -53.73 -23.42
N ASP A 530 33.46 -52.51 -23.48
CA ASP A 530 34.87 -52.33 -23.83
C ASP A 530 35.80 -52.96 -22.79
N ALA A 531 35.51 -52.83 -21.49
CA ALA A 531 36.26 -53.47 -20.41
C ALA A 531 36.18 -55.02 -20.48
N GLN A 532 35.01 -55.58 -20.84
CA GLN A 532 34.86 -57.03 -21.06
C GLN A 532 35.59 -57.51 -22.30
N ALA A 533 35.61 -56.72 -23.39
CA ALA A 533 36.36 -57.04 -24.60
C ALA A 533 37.87 -57.02 -24.34
N VAL A 534 38.36 -56.09 -23.53
CA VAL A 534 39.78 -56.02 -23.10
C VAL A 534 40.14 -57.21 -22.19
N ALA A 535 39.25 -57.61 -21.26
CA ALA A 535 39.43 -58.79 -20.41
C ALA A 535 39.42 -60.10 -21.23
N ALA A 536 38.54 -60.26 -22.22
CA ALA A 536 38.49 -61.39 -23.11
C ALA A 536 39.72 -61.46 -24.06
N GLY A 537 40.28 -60.29 -24.43
CA GLY A 537 41.56 -60.22 -25.19
C GLY A 537 42.78 -60.57 -24.37
N SER A 538 42.76 -60.34 -23.02
CA SER A 538 43.86 -60.70 -22.13
C SER A 538 43.87 -62.20 -21.82
N ASP A 539 42.73 -62.91 -21.81
CA ASP A 539 42.68 -64.33 -21.60
C ASP A 539 43.16 -65.16 -22.86
N VAL A 540 42.97 -64.58 -24.06
CA VAL A 540 43.51 -65.21 -25.30
C VAL A 540 45.05 -64.95 -25.40
N ALA A 541 45.62 -63.91 -24.76
CA ALA A 541 47.05 -63.71 -24.72
C ALA A 541 47.76 -64.51 -23.60
N ALA A 542 47.03 -64.94 -22.55
CA ALA A 542 47.55 -65.76 -21.48
C ALA A 542 47.69 -67.25 -21.87
N ASP A 543 46.82 -67.73 -22.76
CA ASP A 543 46.90 -69.15 -23.29
C ASP A 543 47.97 -69.35 -24.38
N ALA A 544 48.52 -68.29 -24.96
CA ALA A 544 49.63 -68.34 -25.93
C ALA A 544 51.03 -68.27 -25.30
N ALA A 545 51.13 -68.00 -23.99
CA ALA A 545 52.43 -67.83 -23.27
C ALA A 545 52.79 -69.04 -22.36
N SER A 546 51.97 -70.11 -22.31
CA SER A 546 52.20 -71.30 -21.46
C SER A 546 52.87 -72.49 -22.12
N ALA A 547 53.49 -72.27 -23.29
CA ALA A 547 54.22 -73.33 -23.97
C ALA A 547 55.67 -72.88 -24.28
N ASP A 548 56.45 -72.45 -23.28
CA ASP A 548 57.91 -72.70 -23.32
C ASP A 548 58.53 -72.29 -21.95
N ASN A 549 59.29 -73.21 -21.45
CA ASN A 549 60.31 -73.17 -20.41
C ASN A 549 59.98 -73.66 -19.00
N THR A 550 60.17 -74.99 -18.89
CA THR A 550 60.76 -75.65 -17.74
C THR A 550 62.24 -75.32 -17.67
N SER A 551 62.69 -74.76 -16.58
CA SER A 551 63.87 -75.21 -15.84
C SER A 551 64.50 -74.06 -14.99
N SER A 552 64.93 -74.58 -13.83
CA SER A 552 65.93 -74.05 -12.93
C SER A 552 65.56 -73.03 -11.81
N THR A 553 65.39 -73.63 -10.65
CA THR A 553 66.25 -73.57 -9.44
C THR A 553 66.15 -72.32 -8.56
N GLU A 554 65.59 -72.61 -7.41
CA GLU A 554 66.13 -72.32 -6.05
C GLU A 554 66.70 -70.95 -5.68
N ALA A 555 66.22 -70.53 -4.59
CA ALA A 555 66.96 -70.05 -3.39
C ALA A 555 66.59 -68.66 -2.90
N GLN A 556 66.30 -68.72 -1.63
CA GLN A 556 66.58 -67.72 -0.55
C GLN A 556 65.66 -66.54 -0.39
N ASP A 557 64.85 -66.63 0.59
CA ASP A 557 64.96 -66.42 2.05
C ASP A 557 65.07 -64.95 2.52
N ALA A 558 64.15 -64.68 3.37
CA ALA A 558 64.22 -63.92 4.60
C ALA A 558 64.10 -62.42 4.66
N ALA A 559 63.31 -62.10 5.60
CA ALA A 559 63.39 -60.94 6.50
C ALA A 559 62.92 -59.57 5.96
N ASP A 560 62.22 -58.76 6.57
CA ASP A 560 61.89 -58.57 7.98
C ASP A 560 60.85 -57.41 8.07
N SER A 561 59.93 -57.60 8.86
CA SER A 561 59.28 -56.74 9.87
C SER A 561 59.33 -55.21 9.76
N ASN A 562 58.15 -54.68 9.96
CA ASN A 562 57.88 -53.74 11.12
C ASN A 562 57.88 -52.23 10.92
N LYS A 563 56.81 -51.70 11.52
CA LYS A 563 56.60 -50.37 12.13
C LYS A 563 55.72 -49.45 11.29
N SER A 564 54.48 -49.38 11.71
CA SER A 564 53.86 -48.50 12.75
C SER A 564 53.91 -47.01 12.47
N GLY A 565 52.77 -46.45 12.35
CA GLY A 565 52.27 -45.43 13.30
C GLY A 565 52.40 -43.97 12.88
N LYS A 566 51.38 -43.41 12.66
CA LYS A 566 50.68 -42.27 13.27
C LYS A 566 49.67 -41.66 12.32
#